data_9219cbb4bf89076b12897473111fba88
#
_entry.id   9219cbb4bf89076b12897473111fba88
#
_cell.length_a   1.000
_cell.length_b   1.000
_cell.length_c   1.000
_cell.angle_alpha   90.00
_cell.angle_beta   90.00
_cell.angle_gamma   90.00
#
_symmetry.space_group_name_H-M   'P 1'
#
loop_
_entity.id
_entity.type
_entity.pdbx_description
1 polymer ?
#
loop_
_entity_poly.entity_id
_entity_poly.type
_entity_poly.pdbx_seq_one_letter_code
_entity_poly.pdbx_strand_id
1 'polypeptide(L)'
;MMTKHAAILLAPGFEEAEAFIIIDILNRLKVKVTTVACHDRHEVASYHAIRVCADTLLSDVQYNIFDAVVIPGGPEGTVNLAANPEVKRFITRHDEAGKLIAPICSAAARVLGNNHLLKGRRYTCSGELYKAVTDGIWSNENVVEDGNLISGKGLGKSFEFAFQLAWRLTGDTETADFQADHIYFDHWRSNQGIDAK
;
A
#
# COMPACT_ATOMS: atom_id res chain seq x y z
N MET A 1 12.05 -20.60 1.43
CA MET A 1 11.72 -19.46 0.53
C MET A 1 12.47 -18.22 1.00
N MET A 2 12.90 -17.32 0.10
CA MET A 2 13.47 -16.04 0.53
C MET A 2 12.40 -15.16 1.16
N THR A 3 12.72 -14.49 2.27
CA THR A 3 11.81 -13.58 2.98
C THR A 3 11.43 -12.43 2.05
N LYS A 4 10.12 -12.21 1.85
CA LYS A 4 9.60 -11.07 1.07
C LYS A 4 9.81 -9.76 1.82
N HIS A 5 9.99 -8.68 1.09
CA HIS A 5 10.31 -7.37 1.66
C HIS A 5 9.45 -6.26 1.04
N ALA A 6 8.74 -5.52 1.86
CA ALA A 6 7.90 -4.39 1.46
C ALA A 6 8.47 -3.06 1.94
N ALA A 7 8.40 -2.03 1.10
CA ALA A 7 8.64 -0.65 1.48
C ALA A 7 7.30 0.05 1.75
N ILE A 8 7.18 0.76 2.88
CA ILE A 8 6.02 1.61 3.21
C ILE A 8 6.45 3.07 3.06
N LEU A 9 5.87 3.78 2.11
CA LEU A 9 6.21 5.18 1.83
C LEU A 9 5.48 6.12 2.78
N LEU A 10 6.21 6.87 3.60
CA LEU A 10 5.66 7.81 4.57
C LEU A 10 6.04 9.25 4.17
N ALA A 11 5.04 10.10 3.99
CA ALA A 11 5.22 11.55 3.86
C ALA A 11 4.41 12.26 4.96
N PRO A 12 4.76 13.50 5.35
CA PRO A 12 3.99 14.25 6.32
C PRO A 12 2.50 14.28 5.97
N GLY A 13 1.64 13.97 6.95
CA GLY A 13 0.20 13.85 6.77
C GLY A 13 -0.28 12.47 6.26
N PHE A 14 0.55 11.43 6.32
CA PHE A 14 0.12 10.05 6.02
C PHE A 14 -0.95 9.58 7.01
N GLU A 15 -1.87 8.70 6.56
CA GLU A 15 -2.88 8.10 7.44
C GLU A 15 -2.25 7.00 8.30
N GLU A 16 -2.07 7.30 9.58
CA GLU A 16 -1.38 6.41 10.52
C GLU A 16 -2.05 5.06 10.73
N ALA A 17 -3.37 5.05 10.82
CA ALA A 17 -4.09 3.80 11.06
C ALA A 17 -3.94 2.84 9.86
N GLU A 18 -4.01 3.35 8.64
CA GLU A 18 -3.76 2.54 7.44
C GLU A 18 -2.32 1.98 7.45
N ALA A 19 -1.33 2.86 7.68
CA ALA A 19 0.08 2.46 7.67
C ALA A 19 0.36 1.40 8.73
N PHE A 20 -0.09 1.58 9.98
CA PHE A 20 0.25 0.66 11.07
C PHE A 20 -0.50 -0.67 10.98
N ILE A 21 -1.75 -0.69 10.54
CA ILE A 21 -2.46 -1.96 10.28
C ILE A 21 -1.71 -2.76 9.21
N ILE A 22 -1.30 -2.13 8.12
CA ILE A 22 -0.57 -2.82 7.04
C ILE A 22 0.77 -3.34 7.55
N ILE A 23 1.54 -2.52 8.30
CA ILE A 23 2.82 -2.92 8.88
C ILE A 23 2.66 -4.12 9.80
N ASP A 24 1.66 -4.09 10.70
CA ASP A 24 1.42 -5.19 11.65
C ASP A 24 1.07 -6.49 10.92
N ILE A 25 0.12 -6.45 10.00
CA ILE A 25 -0.32 -7.65 9.27
C ILE A 25 0.81 -8.23 8.41
N LEU A 26 1.56 -7.41 7.68
CA LEU A 26 2.70 -7.86 6.89
C LEU A 26 3.75 -8.58 7.77
N ASN A 27 4.10 -8.01 8.92
CA ASN A 27 5.03 -8.64 9.86
C ASN A 27 4.49 -9.96 10.43
N ARG A 28 3.20 -10.04 10.79
CA ARG A 28 2.55 -11.29 11.23
C ARG A 28 2.63 -12.39 10.19
N LEU A 29 2.54 -12.04 8.90
CA LEU A 29 2.66 -12.96 7.78
C LEU A 29 4.12 -13.09 7.28
N LYS A 30 5.10 -12.73 8.11
CA LYS A 30 6.54 -12.91 7.86
C LYS A 30 7.07 -12.16 6.62
N VAL A 31 6.40 -11.10 6.21
CA VAL A 31 6.93 -10.15 5.23
C VAL A 31 7.74 -9.11 5.98
N LYS A 32 9.00 -8.96 5.63
CA LYS A 32 9.85 -7.89 6.18
C LYS A 32 9.31 -6.53 5.72
N VAL A 33 9.25 -5.57 6.63
CA VAL A 33 8.81 -4.20 6.32
C VAL A 33 9.95 -3.22 6.57
N THR A 34 10.08 -2.23 5.69
CA THR A 34 10.91 -1.05 5.89
C THR A 34 10.04 0.18 5.66
N THR A 35 9.95 1.03 6.67
CA THR A 35 9.31 2.34 6.57
C THR A 35 10.28 3.34 5.94
N VAL A 36 9.82 4.06 4.92
CA VAL A 36 10.65 4.95 4.09
C VAL A 36 10.10 6.37 4.19
N ALA A 37 10.85 7.28 4.81
CA ALA A 37 10.50 8.69 4.82
C ALA A 37 10.75 9.33 3.44
N CYS A 38 9.70 9.92 2.87
CA CYS A 38 9.73 10.55 1.55
C CYS A 38 9.97 12.06 1.62
N HIS A 39 10.82 12.48 2.56
CA HIS A 39 11.34 13.84 2.73
C HIS A 39 12.76 13.77 3.36
N ASP A 40 13.29 14.88 3.87
CA ASP A 40 14.69 15.01 4.29
C ASP A 40 15.01 14.57 5.73
N ARG A 41 14.03 14.00 6.46
CA ARG A 41 14.17 13.57 7.87
C ARG A 41 13.55 12.21 8.09
N HIS A 42 14.08 11.46 9.07
CA HIS A 42 13.49 10.20 9.51
C HIS A 42 12.17 10.41 10.27
N GLU A 43 12.02 11.53 11.00
CA GLU A 43 10.79 11.84 11.71
C GLU A 43 9.72 12.32 10.74
N VAL A 44 8.57 11.62 10.71
CA VAL A 44 7.41 11.92 9.87
C VAL A 44 6.19 12.10 10.77
N ALA A 45 5.51 13.25 10.67
CA ALA A 45 4.24 13.46 11.36
C ALA A 45 3.09 12.90 10.53
N SER A 46 2.21 12.12 11.16
CA SER A 46 1.01 11.56 10.52
C SER A 46 -0.12 12.59 10.40
N TYR A 47 -1.26 12.16 9.85
CA TYR A 47 -2.45 13.00 9.69
C TYR A 47 -2.97 13.57 11.02
N HIS A 48 -2.92 12.82 12.12
CA HIS A 48 -3.27 13.31 13.45
C HIS A 48 -2.04 13.71 14.28
N ALA A 49 -0.96 14.14 13.63
CA ALA A 49 0.26 14.65 14.25
C ALA A 49 1.01 13.64 15.15
N ILE A 50 0.79 12.34 14.98
CA ILE A 50 1.61 11.32 15.63
C ILE A 50 2.99 11.32 14.95
N ARG A 51 4.06 11.45 15.74
CA ARG A 51 5.43 11.45 15.22
C ARG A 51 5.96 10.03 15.14
N VAL A 52 6.44 9.66 13.97
CA VAL A 52 7.02 8.36 13.67
C VAL A 52 8.43 8.54 13.14
N CYS A 53 9.37 7.75 13.63
CA CYS A 53 10.71 7.67 13.06
C CYS A 53 10.73 6.54 12.03
N ALA A 54 10.87 6.88 10.75
CA ALA A 54 11.02 5.89 9.68
C ALA A 54 12.40 5.22 9.73
N ASP A 55 12.47 4.00 9.26
CA ASP A 55 13.71 3.19 9.25
C ASP A 55 14.78 3.82 8.35
N THR A 56 14.40 4.45 7.24
CA THR A 56 15.31 4.99 6.24
C THR A 56 14.71 6.18 5.49
N LEU A 57 15.55 6.94 4.81
CA LEU A 57 15.13 7.96 3.86
C LEU A 57 14.97 7.36 2.46
N LEU A 58 14.09 7.95 1.65
CA LEU A 58 13.94 7.54 0.26
C LEU A 58 15.23 7.70 -0.54
N SER A 59 16.01 8.75 -0.27
CA SER A 59 17.33 8.99 -0.88
C SER A 59 18.29 7.81 -0.70
N ASP A 60 18.24 7.14 0.46
CA ASP A 60 19.18 6.07 0.81
C ASP A 60 18.83 4.74 0.14
N VAL A 61 17.55 4.55 -0.19
CA VAL A 61 17.01 3.33 -0.79
C VAL A 61 16.48 3.51 -2.21
N GLN A 62 16.67 4.68 -2.81
CA GLN A 62 16.07 5.05 -4.09
C GLN A 62 16.37 4.07 -5.24
N TYR A 63 17.49 3.32 -5.17
CA TYR A 63 17.88 2.31 -6.16
C TYR A 63 17.61 0.87 -5.73
N ASN A 64 17.15 0.66 -4.50
CA ASN A 64 16.80 -0.67 -4.02
C ASN A 64 15.49 -1.14 -4.66
N ILE A 65 15.35 -2.46 -4.78
CA ILE A 65 14.12 -3.09 -5.27
C ILE A 65 13.51 -3.91 -4.13
N PHE A 66 12.31 -3.55 -3.73
CA PHE A 66 11.48 -4.27 -2.79
C PHE A 66 10.49 -5.18 -3.54
N ASP A 67 9.90 -6.16 -2.86
CA ASP A 67 8.88 -7.01 -3.48
C ASP A 67 7.51 -6.31 -3.57
N ALA A 68 7.28 -5.31 -2.71
CA ALA A 68 6.11 -4.44 -2.76
C ALA A 68 6.44 -3.01 -2.35
N VAL A 69 5.74 -2.04 -2.94
CA VAL A 69 5.71 -0.64 -2.53
C VAL A 69 4.30 -0.32 -2.04
N VAL A 70 4.16 -0.10 -0.74
CA VAL A 70 2.89 0.26 -0.09
C VAL A 70 2.80 1.77 0.06
N ILE A 71 1.65 2.32 -0.30
CA ILE A 71 1.41 3.76 -0.32
C ILE A 71 0.16 4.04 0.51
N PRO A 72 0.29 4.42 1.79
CA PRO A 72 -0.83 4.81 2.63
C PRO A 72 -1.54 6.03 2.10
N GLY A 73 -2.78 6.22 2.53
CA GLY A 73 -3.56 7.41 2.27
C GLY A 73 -3.16 8.59 3.15
N GLY A 74 -4.12 9.41 3.44
CA GLY A 74 -3.99 10.68 4.15
C GLY A 74 -4.09 11.86 3.18
N PRO A 75 -4.94 12.87 3.49
CA PRO A 75 -5.20 13.97 2.58
C PRO A 75 -3.95 14.75 2.19
N GLU A 76 -3.11 15.09 3.16
CA GLU A 76 -1.85 15.80 2.95
C GLU A 76 -0.72 14.85 2.51
N GLY A 77 -0.63 13.67 3.13
CA GLY A 77 0.41 12.68 2.82
C GLY A 77 0.44 12.29 1.35
N THR A 78 -0.71 12.04 0.75
CA THR A 78 -0.80 11.68 -0.68
C THR A 78 -0.52 12.86 -1.61
N VAL A 79 -0.80 14.10 -1.20
CA VAL A 79 -0.38 15.30 -1.96
C VAL A 79 1.15 15.42 -1.95
N ASN A 80 1.77 15.26 -0.78
CA ASN A 80 3.22 15.33 -0.63
C ASN A 80 3.93 14.21 -1.42
N LEU A 81 3.40 12.97 -1.36
CA LEU A 81 3.94 11.86 -2.16
C LEU A 81 3.79 12.11 -3.67
N ALA A 82 2.64 12.59 -4.11
CA ALA A 82 2.36 12.85 -5.53
C ALA A 82 3.27 13.96 -6.12
N ALA A 83 3.59 14.97 -5.31
CA ALA A 83 4.44 16.08 -5.71
C ALA A 83 5.94 15.73 -5.72
N ASN A 84 6.36 14.61 -5.11
CA ASN A 84 7.76 14.23 -5.01
C ASN A 84 8.21 13.42 -6.23
N PRO A 85 9.10 13.95 -7.09
CA PRO A 85 9.55 13.27 -8.30
C PRO A 85 10.36 11.99 -7.99
N GLU A 86 11.03 11.90 -6.81
CA GLU A 86 11.75 10.69 -6.40
C GLU A 86 10.77 9.55 -6.08
N VAL A 87 9.64 9.87 -5.44
CA VAL A 87 8.57 8.90 -5.20
C VAL A 87 8.04 8.36 -6.52
N LYS A 88 7.78 9.23 -7.49
CA LYS A 88 7.35 8.80 -8.83
C LYS A 88 8.36 7.86 -9.48
N ARG A 89 9.66 8.22 -9.46
CA ARG A 89 10.73 7.37 -10.01
C ARG A 89 10.84 6.03 -9.28
N PHE A 90 10.71 6.03 -7.96
CA PHE A 90 10.75 4.83 -7.14
C PHE A 90 9.61 3.87 -7.48
N ILE A 91 8.37 4.36 -7.54
CA ILE A 91 7.20 3.57 -7.92
C ILE A 91 7.35 3.04 -9.36
N THR A 92 7.74 3.90 -10.31
CA THR A 92 7.90 3.50 -11.72
C THR A 92 8.90 2.35 -11.86
N ARG A 93 10.05 2.41 -11.19
CA ARG A 93 11.07 1.36 -11.22
C ARG A 93 10.56 0.03 -10.69
N HIS A 94 9.79 0.05 -9.60
CA HIS A 94 9.20 -1.16 -9.04
C HIS A 94 8.12 -1.74 -9.96
N ASP A 95 7.29 -0.89 -10.54
CA ASP A 95 6.26 -1.30 -11.51
C ASP A 95 6.89 -1.94 -12.75
N GLU A 96 7.94 -1.34 -13.33
CA GLU A 96 8.71 -1.89 -14.46
C GLU A 96 9.42 -3.21 -14.10
N ALA A 97 9.83 -3.39 -12.86
CA ALA A 97 10.41 -4.63 -12.34
C ALA A 97 9.34 -5.70 -11.99
N GLY A 98 8.05 -5.45 -12.27
CA GLY A 98 6.95 -6.36 -11.97
C GLY A 98 6.71 -6.56 -10.46
N LYS A 99 7.15 -5.63 -9.62
CA LYS A 99 6.92 -5.65 -8.18
C LYS A 99 5.54 -5.12 -7.84
N LEU A 100 4.96 -5.56 -6.72
CA LEU A 100 3.62 -5.13 -6.32
C LEU A 100 3.61 -3.63 -5.98
N ILE A 101 2.64 -2.92 -6.53
CA ILE A 101 2.32 -1.54 -6.19
C ILE A 101 1.00 -1.55 -5.42
N ALA A 102 1.03 -1.09 -4.17
CA ALA A 102 -0.03 -1.32 -3.20
C ALA A 102 -0.54 -0.01 -2.55
N PRO A 103 -1.28 0.84 -3.31
CA PRO A 103 -1.89 2.05 -2.77
C PRO A 103 -3.19 1.73 -2.01
N ILE A 104 -3.46 2.47 -0.94
CA ILE A 104 -4.76 2.43 -0.26
C ILE A 104 -5.37 3.84 -0.15
N CYS A 105 -6.70 3.92 -0.03
CA CYS A 105 -7.45 5.14 0.22
C CYS A 105 -7.27 6.18 -0.92
N SER A 106 -6.80 7.39 -0.60
CA SER A 106 -6.56 8.43 -1.59
C SER A 106 -5.33 8.20 -2.48
N ALA A 107 -4.45 7.25 -2.12
CA ALA A 107 -3.16 7.08 -2.78
C ALA A 107 -3.29 6.60 -4.24
N ALA A 108 -4.23 5.70 -4.54
CA ALA A 108 -4.42 5.23 -5.92
C ALA A 108 -4.77 6.38 -6.87
N ALA A 109 -5.69 7.24 -6.47
CA ALA A 109 -6.09 8.38 -7.29
C ALA A 109 -5.03 9.50 -7.29
N ARG A 110 -4.57 9.93 -6.10
CA ARG A 110 -3.69 11.10 -5.99
C ARG A 110 -2.24 10.82 -6.34
N VAL A 111 -1.69 9.68 -5.90
CA VAL A 111 -0.28 9.38 -6.19
C VAL A 111 -0.13 8.72 -7.54
N LEU A 112 -0.92 7.68 -7.84
CA LEU A 112 -0.80 6.99 -9.13
C LEU A 112 -1.53 7.74 -10.23
N GLY A 113 -2.82 8.09 -10.05
CA GLY A 113 -3.63 8.75 -11.07
C GLY A 113 -3.06 10.08 -11.52
N ASN A 114 -2.71 10.99 -10.59
CA ASN A 114 -2.13 12.29 -10.93
C ASN A 114 -0.76 12.19 -11.64
N ASN A 115 -0.07 11.07 -11.48
CA ASN A 115 1.22 10.82 -12.13
C ASN A 115 1.15 9.90 -13.35
N HIS A 116 -0.06 9.53 -13.79
CA HIS A 116 -0.31 8.61 -14.91
C HIS A 116 0.37 7.24 -14.74
N LEU A 117 0.35 6.71 -13.51
CA LEU A 117 0.96 5.42 -13.16
C LEU A 117 -0.06 4.26 -13.07
N LEU A 118 -1.36 4.52 -13.24
CA LEU A 118 -2.37 3.45 -13.29
C LEU A 118 -2.30 2.67 -14.61
N LYS A 119 -1.95 3.33 -15.71
CA LYS A 119 -1.68 2.69 -17.02
C LYS A 119 -2.84 1.81 -17.52
N GLY A 120 -4.08 2.27 -17.36
CA GLY A 120 -5.28 1.55 -17.78
C GLY A 120 -5.74 0.45 -16.82
N ARG A 121 -5.02 0.19 -15.74
CA ARG A 121 -5.37 -0.87 -14.76
C ARG A 121 -6.63 -0.53 -13.98
N ARG A 122 -7.34 -1.58 -13.57
CA ARG A 122 -8.45 -1.47 -12.62
C ARG A 122 -7.89 -1.09 -11.24
N TYR A 123 -8.65 -0.24 -10.53
CA TYR A 123 -8.27 0.21 -9.19
C TYR A 123 -9.49 0.61 -8.37
N THR A 124 -9.32 0.74 -7.07
CA THR A 124 -10.25 1.38 -6.16
C THR A 124 -9.56 2.50 -5.38
N CYS A 125 -10.34 3.44 -4.87
CA CYS A 125 -9.87 4.52 -4.01
C CYS A 125 -10.99 5.05 -3.13
N SER A 126 -10.65 5.94 -2.18
CA SER A 126 -11.61 6.56 -1.27
C SER A 126 -12.47 7.63 -1.95
N GLY A 127 -13.71 7.72 -1.51
CA GLY A 127 -14.65 8.77 -1.91
C GLY A 127 -14.85 8.87 -3.42
N GLU A 128 -14.96 10.09 -3.91
CA GLU A 128 -15.18 10.40 -5.33
C GLU A 128 -13.90 10.81 -6.09
N LEU A 129 -12.72 10.53 -5.51
CA LEU A 129 -11.43 10.93 -6.11
C LEU A 129 -11.23 10.34 -7.51
N TYR A 130 -11.86 9.18 -7.79
CA TYR A 130 -11.80 8.55 -9.11
C TYR A 130 -12.33 9.44 -10.24
N LYS A 131 -13.21 10.40 -9.94
CA LYS A 131 -13.77 11.30 -10.97
C LYS A 131 -12.73 12.18 -11.67
N ALA A 132 -11.60 12.42 -11.02
CA ALA A 132 -10.49 13.20 -11.57
C ALA A 132 -9.41 12.34 -12.26
N VAL A 133 -9.51 11.01 -12.19
CA VAL A 133 -8.51 10.09 -12.74
C VAL A 133 -8.87 9.71 -14.17
N THR A 134 -7.90 9.82 -15.08
CA THR A 134 -8.10 9.59 -16.52
C THR A 134 -7.35 8.39 -17.08
N ASP A 135 -6.42 7.80 -16.30
CA ASP A 135 -5.52 6.73 -16.76
C ASP A 135 -5.79 5.36 -16.12
N GLY A 136 -6.94 5.18 -15.45
CA GLY A 136 -7.32 3.92 -14.81
C GLY A 136 -8.81 3.64 -14.87
N ILE A 137 -9.20 2.41 -14.57
CA ILE A 137 -10.60 1.93 -14.57
C ILE A 137 -11.02 1.75 -13.11
N TRP A 138 -11.85 2.67 -12.61
CA TRP A 138 -12.32 2.60 -11.23
C TRP A 138 -13.33 1.47 -11.01
N SER A 139 -13.22 0.80 -9.84
CA SER A 139 -14.16 -0.21 -9.35
C SER A 139 -14.60 0.15 -7.93
N ASN A 140 -15.85 -0.15 -7.58
CA ASN A 140 -16.40 0.11 -6.25
C ASN A 140 -16.07 -1.03 -5.23
N GLU A 141 -15.23 -1.96 -5.58
CA GLU A 141 -14.79 -3.06 -4.71
C GLU A 141 -13.95 -2.55 -3.53
N ASN A 142 -13.84 -3.34 -2.46
CA ASN A 142 -13.05 -2.99 -1.28
C ASN A 142 -11.55 -3.05 -1.55
N VAL A 143 -11.15 -4.09 -2.27
CA VAL A 143 -9.77 -4.32 -2.74
C VAL A 143 -9.85 -4.72 -4.20
N VAL A 144 -9.04 -4.12 -5.05
CA VAL A 144 -8.95 -4.43 -6.49
C VAL A 144 -7.54 -4.84 -6.81
N GLU A 145 -7.40 -5.97 -7.48
CA GLU A 145 -6.15 -6.44 -8.04
C GLU A 145 -6.22 -6.43 -9.56
N ASP A 146 -5.16 -5.90 -10.21
CA ASP A 146 -4.96 -5.96 -11.65
C ASP A 146 -3.46 -6.01 -11.96
N GLY A 147 -3.00 -7.17 -12.40
CA GLY A 147 -1.58 -7.43 -12.62
C GLY A 147 -0.77 -7.32 -11.33
N ASN A 148 0.15 -6.37 -11.29
CA ASN A 148 0.97 -6.06 -10.12
C ASN A 148 0.45 -4.86 -9.29
N LEU A 149 -0.74 -4.36 -9.57
CA LEU A 149 -1.41 -3.33 -8.79
C LEU A 149 -2.43 -3.98 -7.85
N ILE A 150 -2.33 -3.71 -6.55
CA ILE A 150 -3.33 -4.07 -5.54
C ILE A 150 -3.75 -2.78 -4.85
N SER A 151 -4.98 -2.35 -5.02
CA SER A 151 -5.49 -1.11 -4.43
C SER A 151 -6.56 -1.36 -3.39
N GLY A 152 -6.52 -0.63 -2.27
CA GLY A 152 -7.51 -0.68 -1.19
C GLY A 152 -8.38 0.57 -1.14
N LYS A 153 -9.67 0.41 -0.79
CA LYS A 153 -10.65 1.49 -0.83
C LYS A 153 -10.41 2.58 0.22
N GLY A 154 -9.98 2.21 1.41
CA GLY A 154 -9.72 3.16 2.48
C GLY A 154 -9.62 2.51 3.86
N LEU A 155 -9.53 3.35 4.90
CA LEU A 155 -9.21 2.95 6.26
C LEU A 155 -9.98 1.73 6.77
N GLY A 156 -11.30 1.71 6.64
CA GLY A 156 -12.14 0.59 7.10
C GLY A 156 -11.91 -0.73 6.36
N LYS A 157 -11.03 -0.75 5.34
CA LYS A 157 -10.65 -1.93 4.54
C LYS A 157 -9.15 -2.26 4.65
N SER A 158 -8.45 -1.65 5.60
CA SER A 158 -7.01 -1.83 5.75
C SER A 158 -6.61 -3.26 6.11
N PHE A 159 -7.38 -3.94 6.95
CA PHE A 159 -7.11 -5.35 7.28
C PHE A 159 -7.26 -6.24 6.05
N GLU A 160 -8.39 -6.15 5.35
CA GLU A 160 -8.67 -6.92 4.14
C GLU A 160 -7.59 -6.70 3.08
N PHE A 161 -7.23 -5.44 2.83
CA PHE A 161 -6.16 -5.07 1.91
C PHE A 161 -4.79 -5.64 2.34
N ALA A 162 -4.43 -5.52 3.62
CA ALA A 162 -3.15 -5.99 4.14
C ALA A 162 -3.02 -7.52 4.08
N PHE A 163 -4.07 -8.26 4.40
CA PHE A 163 -4.10 -9.71 4.26
C PHE A 163 -3.96 -10.14 2.80
N GLN A 164 -4.66 -9.49 1.88
CA GLN A 164 -4.55 -9.79 0.45
C GLN A 164 -3.13 -9.53 -0.07
N LEU A 165 -2.55 -8.38 0.29
CA LEU A 165 -1.18 -8.05 -0.09
C LEU A 165 -0.17 -9.07 0.45
N ALA A 166 -0.28 -9.43 1.73
CA ALA A 166 0.61 -10.41 2.36
C ALA A 166 0.49 -11.78 1.72
N TRP A 167 -0.73 -12.25 1.46
CA TRP A 167 -0.99 -13.49 0.76
C TRP A 167 -0.41 -13.49 -0.66
N ARG A 168 -0.58 -12.41 -1.40
CA ARG A 168 0.02 -12.28 -2.75
C ARG A 168 1.55 -12.32 -2.72
N LEU A 169 2.17 -11.81 -1.67
CA LEU A 169 3.62 -11.84 -1.49
C LEU A 169 4.14 -13.23 -1.11
N THR A 170 3.44 -13.93 -0.23
CA THR A 170 3.93 -15.17 0.39
C THR A 170 3.36 -16.44 -0.23
N GLY A 171 2.12 -16.41 -0.73
CA GLY A 171 1.35 -17.57 -1.13
C GLY A 171 0.92 -18.46 0.05
N ASP A 172 1.13 -18.01 1.29
CA ASP A 172 0.91 -18.78 2.52
C ASP A 172 -0.50 -18.54 3.07
N THR A 173 -1.45 -19.32 2.58
CA THR A 173 -2.85 -19.25 3.00
C THR A 173 -3.04 -19.73 4.44
N GLU A 174 -2.29 -20.75 4.87
CA GLU A 174 -2.41 -21.33 6.22
C GLU A 174 -2.01 -20.32 7.29
N THR A 175 -0.87 -19.64 7.12
CA THR A 175 -0.46 -18.55 8.03
C THR A 175 -1.44 -17.38 7.99
N ALA A 176 -2.00 -17.03 6.83
CA ALA A 176 -2.98 -15.96 6.72
C ALA A 176 -4.26 -16.30 7.49
N ASP A 177 -4.80 -17.50 7.35
CA ASP A 177 -5.97 -17.97 8.10
C ASP A 177 -5.72 -17.95 9.61
N PHE A 178 -4.60 -18.54 10.04
CA PHE A 178 -4.24 -18.57 11.46
C PHE A 178 -4.14 -17.15 12.05
N GLN A 179 -3.51 -16.22 11.35
CA GLN A 179 -3.38 -14.84 11.84
C GLN A 179 -4.72 -14.09 11.82
N ALA A 180 -5.58 -14.33 10.84
CA ALA A 180 -6.91 -13.74 10.79
C ALA A 180 -7.75 -14.19 12.00
N ASP A 181 -7.79 -15.49 12.28
CA ASP A 181 -8.46 -16.05 13.45
C ASP A 181 -7.87 -15.49 14.76
N HIS A 182 -6.54 -15.39 14.84
CA HIS A 182 -5.83 -14.91 16.03
C HIS A 182 -6.16 -13.46 16.39
N ILE A 183 -6.41 -12.61 15.38
CA ILE A 183 -6.78 -11.19 15.59
C ILE A 183 -8.30 -10.96 15.50
N TYR A 184 -9.10 -12.02 15.39
CA TYR A 184 -10.56 -11.95 15.27
C TYR A 184 -11.03 -11.23 14.00
N PHE A 185 -10.33 -11.44 12.88
CA PHE A 185 -10.68 -10.91 11.57
C PHE A 185 -11.14 -12.01 10.61
N ASP A 186 -12.45 -12.20 10.49
CA ASP A 186 -13.09 -13.38 9.87
C ASP A 186 -13.23 -13.30 8.34
N HIS A 187 -12.93 -12.16 7.70
CA HIS A 187 -13.40 -11.90 6.34
C HIS A 187 -12.31 -11.59 5.30
N TRP A 188 -11.05 -11.96 5.52
CA TRP A 188 -9.99 -11.62 4.59
C TRP A 188 -10.12 -12.30 3.21
N ARG A 189 -10.83 -13.43 3.13
CA ARG A 189 -11.07 -14.18 1.89
C ARG A 189 -12.28 -13.71 1.09
N SER A 190 -13.16 -12.88 1.65
CA SER A 190 -14.49 -12.58 1.10
C SER A 190 -14.49 -11.94 -0.29
N ASN A 191 -13.35 -11.38 -0.75
CA ASN A 191 -13.24 -10.73 -2.06
C ASN A 191 -12.34 -11.49 -3.05
N GLN A 192 -11.89 -12.70 -2.72
CA GLN A 192 -10.83 -13.38 -3.49
C GLN A 192 -11.32 -14.49 -4.41
N GLY A 193 -12.62 -14.83 -4.41
CA GLY A 193 -13.08 -16.04 -5.10
C GLY A 193 -12.41 -17.32 -4.59
N ILE A 194 -11.76 -17.25 -3.43
CA ILE A 194 -11.19 -18.41 -2.75
C ILE A 194 -12.31 -18.97 -1.89
N ASP A 195 -12.84 -20.12 -2.29
CA ASP A 195 -13.92 -20.80 -1.57
C ASP A 195 -13.56 -20.95 -0.09
N ALA A 196 -14.41 -20.39 0.77
CA ALA A 196 -14.38 -20.67 2.19
C ALA A 196 -14.66 -22.20 2.33
N LYS A 197 -13.69 -22.91 2.87
CA LYS A 197 -13.91 -24.32 3.28
C LYS A 197 -14.74 -24.38 4.52
#